data_ee5cf9272537272ae19380e91c7b67ce
#
_entry.id   ee5cf9272537272ae19380e91c7b67ce
#
_cell.length_a   1.000
_cell.length_b   1.000
_cell.length_c   1.000
_cell.angle_alpha   90.00
_cell.angle_beta   90.00
_cell.angle_gamma   90.00
#
_symmetry.space_group_name_H-M   'P 1'
#
loop_
_entity.id
_entity.type
_entity.pdbx_description
1 polymer ?
#
loop_
_entity_poly.entity_id
_entity_poly.type
_entity_poly.pdbx_seq_one_letter_code
_entity_poly.pdbx_strand_id
1 'polypeptide(L)'
;PEVNIVRTAIEALAGVLGGTQSLHTNSMDEALALPTEKAARIALRTQQVIAYETNAAHVADPLGGSYFVEELTDEMERRAEEIFSRIDEMGQGSMLEGCITGIEENWFQGRIADSAYELERAFNAGERIVVGVNKFLEGNDDDDLEILRITNEDEKKQRERLARVKQDRDVGAVADALDRLAKEAIEPEVNLMPALIDASRAYATVGEMMNTMAGVFGRHVEVPTI
;
A
#
# COMPACT_ATOMS: atom_id res chain seq x y z
N PRO A 1 -6.77 20.44 3.11
CA PRO A 1 -5.69 19.45 3.31
C PRO A 1 -4.97 19.59 4.65
N GLU A 2 -4.77 20.82 5.18
CA GLU A 2 -4.02 21.08 6.43
C GLU A 2 -4.60 20.31 7.64
N VAL A 3 -5.90 20.08 7.70
CA VAL A 3 -6.54 19.26 8.74
C VAL A 3 -6.00 17.82 8.74
N ASN A 4 -5.46 17.34 7.62
CA ASN A 4 -4.81 16.03 7.55
C ASN A 4 -3.56 15.93 8.45
N ILE A 5 -2.88 17.04 8.72
CA ILE A 5 -1.74 17.08 9.66
C ILE A 5 -2.20 16.62 11.05
N VAL A 6 -3.36 17.12 11.50
CA VAL A 6 -3.93 16.78 12.81
C VAL A 6 -4.38 15.32 12.83
N ARG A 7 -5.04 14.83 11.76
CA ARG A 7 -5.45 13.44 11.65
C ARG A 7 -4.27 12.50 11.74
N THR A 8 -3.27 12.74 10.87
CA THR A 8 -2.04 11.93 10.83
C THR A 8 -1.31 11.93 12.17
N ALA A 9 -1.25 13.07 12.88
CA ALA A 9 -0.60 13.15 14.18
C ALA A 9 -1.32 12.29 15.25
N ILE A 10 -2.66 12.34 15.27
CA ILE A 10 -3.47 11.57 16.23
C ILE A 10 -3.41 10.07 15.90
N GLU A 11 -3.53 9.69 14.63
CA GLU A 11 -3.47 8.31 14.17
C GLU A 11 -2.08 7.70 14.43
N ALA A 12 -1.02 8.47 14.15
CA ALA A 12 0.35 8.04 14.41
C ALA A 12 0.60 7.85 15.91
N LEU A 13 0.10 8.75 16.76
CA LEU A 13 0.21 8.61 18.21
C LEU A 13 -0.56 7.36 18.69
N ALA A 14 -1.76 7.11 18.18
CA ALA A 14 -2.52 5.90 18.50
C ALA A 14 -1.75 4.63 18.11
N GLY A 15 -1.16 4.60 16.91
CA GLY A 15 -0.32 3.49 16.45
C GLY A 15 0.90 3.25 17.35
N VAL A 16 1.59 4.32 17.79
CA VAL A 16 2.75 4.22 18.68
C VAL A 16 2.33 3.70 20.06
N LEU A 17 1.22 4.19 20.63
CA LEU A 17 0.71 3.72 21.91
C LEU A 17 0.23 2.26 21.85
N GLY A 18 -0.23 1.80 20.69
CA GLY A 18 -0.59 0.40 20.44
C GLY A 18 0.58 -0.54 20.15
N GLY A 19 1.85 -0.04 20.21
CA GLY A 19 3.04 -0.87 20.07
C GLY A 19 3.39 -1.28 18.64
N THR A 20 3.02 -0.48 17.62
CA THR A 20 3.39 -0.78 16.23
C THR A 20 4.89 -0.91 16.03
N GLN A 21 5.32 -1.85 15.20
CA GLN A 21 6.74 -2.07 14.86
C GLN A 21 7.23 -1.15 13.73
N SER A 22 6.32 -0.70 12.88
CA SER A 22 6.63 0.13 11.73
C SER A 22 5.52 1.17 11.56
N LEU A 23 5.89 2.40 11.26
CA LEU A 23 4.97 3.51 11.14
C LEU A 23 5.26 4.34 9.90
N HIS A 24 4.24 4.56 9.10
CA HIS A 24 4.22 5.55 8.03
C HIS A 24 3.26 6.68 8.41
N THR A 25 3.64 7.92 8.12
CA THR A 25 2.79 9.10 8.27
C THR A 25 2.57 9.75 6.92
N ASN A 26 1.31 9.86 6.52
CA ASN A 26 0.91 10.45 5.25
C ASN A 26 1.22 11.94 5.22
N SER A 27 1.63 12.45 4.06
CA SER A 27 1.71 13.89 3.84
C SER A 27 0.31 14.50 3.71
N MET A 28 0.15 15.76 4.09
CA MET A 28 -1.15 16.44 4.10
C MET A 28 -1.80 16.55 2.73
N ASP A 29 -1.01 16.51 1.66
CA ASP A 29 -1.39 16.66 0.25
C ASP A 29 -1.54 15.33 -0.50
N GLU A 30 -1.35 14.19 0.18
CA GLU A 30 -1.37 12.86 -0.45
C GLU A 30 -2.71 12.52 -1.11
N ALA A 31 -3.83 13.03 -0.58
CA ALA A 31 -5.14 12.85 -1.19
C ALA A 31 -5.31 13.59 -2.55
N LEU A 32 -4.43 14.54 -2.87
CA LEU A 32 -4.52 15.38 -4.05
C LEU A 32 -3.44 15.06 -5.10
N ALA A 33 -2.22 14.74 -4.66
CA ALA A 33 -1.07 14.52 -5.53
C ALA A 33 0.06 13.79 -4.81
N LEU A 34 1.18 13.58 -5.50
CA LEU A 34 2.44 13.20 -4.86
C LEU A 34 2.88 14.31 -3.89
N PRO A 35 3.52 13.96 -2.76
CA PRO A 35 3.84 14.92 -1.72
C PRO A 35 4.83 15.98 -2.21
N THR A 36 4.56 17.23 -1.84
CA THR A 36 5.54 18.31 -1.93
C THR A 36 6.65 18.09 -0.89
N GLU A 37 7.82 18.69 -1.10
CA GLU A 37 8.92 18.62 -0.13
C GLU A 37 8.51 19.14 1.26
N LYS A 38 7.71 20.20 1.29
CA LYS A 38 7.16 20.78 2.54
C LYS A 38 6.26 19.76 3.25
N ALA A 39 5.32 19.16 2.54
CA ALA A 39 4.36 18.21 3.11
C ALA A 39 5.06 16.93 3.59
N ALA A 40 5.98 16.37 2.82
CA ALA A 40 6.79 15.21 3.20
C ALA A 40 7.64 15.50 4.46
N ARG A 41 8.20 16.72 4.55
CA ARG A 41 8.95 17.14 5.73
C ARG A 41 8.06 17.22 6.98
N ILE A 42 6.85 17.77 6.87
CA ILE A 42 5.88 17.81 7.98
C ILE A 42 5.52 16.40 8.45
N ALA A 43 5.25 15.49 7.52
CA ALA A 43 4.93 14.09 7.83
C ALA A 43 6.07 13.42 8.62
N LEU A 44 7.33 13.62 8.20
CA LEU A 44 8.50 13.13 8.95
C LEU A 44 8.63 13.81 10.33
N ARG A 45 8.40 15.11 10.42
CA ARG A 45 8.47 15.84 11.70
C ARG A 45 7.39 15.38 12.68
N THR A 46 6.22 14.98 12.20
CA THR A 46 5.17 14.38 13.03
C THR A 46 5.69 13.17 13.80
N GLN A 47 6.39 12.25 13.13
CA GLN A 47 7.01 11.09 13.80
C GLN A 47 8.07 11.53 14.83
N GLN A 48 8.89 12.53 14.49
CA GLN A 48 9.94 13.02 15.38
C GLN A 48 9.37 13.72 16.62
N VAL A 49 8.28 14.49 16.49
CA VAL A 49 7.56 15.08 17.63
C VAL A 49 7.06 13.98 18.57
N ILE A 50 6.43 12.94 18.02
CA ILE A 50 5.97 11.80 18.83
C ILE A 50 7.15 11.12 19.53
N ALA A 51 8.25 10.86 18.83
CA ALA A 51 9.40 10.16 19.38
C ALA A 51 10.15 10.95 20.49
N TYR A 52 10.27 12.26 20.35
CA TYR A 52 11.14 13.07 21.19
C TYR A 52 10.43 13.97 22.18
N GLU A 53 9.16 14.32 21.95
CA GLU A 53 8.47 15.33 22.76
C GLU A 53 7.29 14.78 23.57
N THR A 54 6.79 13.56 23.26
CA THR A 54 5.60 13.01 23.94
C THR A 54 5.92 12.01 25.06
N ASN A 55 7.16 11.57 25.18
CA ASN A 55 7.59 10.46 26.05
C ASN A 55 6.95 9.08 25.71
N ALA A 56 6.13 8.96 24.68
CA ALA A 56 5.47 7.71 24.32
C ALA A 56 6.47 6.56 24.04
N ALA A 57 7.67 6.90 23.51
CA ALA A 57 8.72 5.92 23.24
C ALA A 57 9.45 5.37 24.50
N HIS A 58 9.20 5.92 25.68
CA HIS A 58 9.87 5.53 26.91
C HIS A 58 9.08 4.52 27.76
N VAL A 59 7.86 4.18 27.35
CA VAL A 59 6.96 3.29 28.08
C VAL A 59 6.62 2.10 27.17
N ALA A 60 6.78 0.88 27.70
CA ALA A 60 6.31 -0.32 27.02
C ALA A 60 4.83 -0.51 27.35
N ASP A 61 4.03 -0.78 26.31
CA ASP A 61 2.60 -1.07 26.40
C ASP A 61 1.81 -0.11 27.33
N PRO A 62 1.78 1.19 27.02
CA PRO A 62 1.14 2.19 27.89
C PRO A 62 -0.38 2.03 28.00
N LEU A 63 -1.01 1.25 27.13
CA LEU A 63 -2.45 0.95 27.14
C LEU A 63 -2.79 -0.40 27.79
N GLY A 64 -1.78 -1.19 28.17
CA GLY A 64 -1.93 -2.49 28.80
C GLY A 64 -2.77 -2.42 30.08
N GLY A 65 -3.71 -3.36 30.24
CA GLY A 65 -4.65 -3.42 31.35
C GLY A 65 -5.83 -2.46 31.27
N SER A 66 -6.01 -1.73 30.16
CA SER A 66 -7.24 -1.00 29.88
C SER A 66 -8.34 -1.98 29.47
N TYR A 67 -9.35 -2.19 30.30
CA TYR A 67 -10.43 -3.13 30.02
C TYR A 67 -11.07 -2.91 28.63
N PHE A 68 -11.27 -1.66 28.24
CA PHE A 68 -11.87 -1.32 26.96
C PHE A 68 -10.97 -1.68 25.77
N VAL A 69 -9.67 -1.40 25.88
CA VAL A 69 -8.71 -1.69 24.80
C VAL A 69 -8.47 -3.19 24.68
N GLU A 70 -8.37 -3.91 25.80
CA GLU A 70 -8.22 -5.37 25.79
C GLU A 70 -9.44 -6.05 25.15
N GLU A 71 -10.67 -5.66 25.55
CA GLU A 71 -11.90 -6.20 24.97
C GLU A 71 -12.00 -5.94 23.45
N LEU A 72 -11.62 -4.74 22.99
CA LEU A 72 -11.59 -4.45 21.55
C LEU A 72 -10.53 -5.27 20.82
N THR A 73 -9.38 -5.50 21.44
CA THR A 73 -8.29 -6.33 20.87
C THR A 73 -8.75 -7.76 20.70
N ASP A 74 -9.34 -8.35 21.77
CA ASP A 74 -9.89 -9.70 21.73
C ASP A 74 -10.99 -9.85 20.68
N GLU A 75 -11.87 -8.85 20.55
CA GLU A 75 -12.95 -8.87 19.54
C GLU A 75 -12.38 -8.78 18.11
N MET A 76 -11.32 -7.97 17.89
CA MET A 76 -10.67 -7.92 16.58
C MET A 76 -9.97 -9.24 16.23
N GLU A 77 -9.28 -9.86 17.19
CA GLU A 77 -8.68 -11.17 17.03
C GLU A 77 -9.74 -12.22 16.68
N ARG A 78 -10.82 -12.28 17.44
CA ARG A 78 -11.93 -13.20 17.20
C ARG A 78 -12.52 -13.05 15.78
N ARG A 79 -12.72 -11.81 15.31
CA ARG A 79 -13.24 -11.56 13.95
C ARG A 79 -12.23 -11.95 12.87
N ALA A 80 -10.93 -11.73 13.12
CA ALA A 80 -9.89 -12.17 12.19
C ALA A 80 -9.87 -13.69 12.06
N GLU A 81 -9.96 -14.42 13.19
CA GLU A 81 -10.03 -15.88 13.20
C GLU A 81 -11.28 -16.42 12.50
N GLU A 82 -12.42 -15.76 12.59
CA GLU A 82 -13.63 -16.12 11.82
C GLU A 82 -13.39 -15.98 10.30
N ILE A 83 -12.69 -14.93 9.87
CA ILE A 83 -12.33 -14.75 8.46
C ILE A 83 -11.34 -15.83 8.02
N PHE A 84 -10.32 -16.14 8.82
CA PHE A 84 -9.35 -17.21 8.52
C PHE A 84 -10.04 -18.57 8.42
N SER A 85 -10.94 -18.88 9.35
CA SER A 85 -11.74 -20.11 9.31
C SER A 85 -12.56 -20.21 8.03
N ARG A 86 -13.15 -19.09 7.59
CA ARG A 86 -13.91 -19.05 6.34
C ARG A 86 -13.03 -19.28 5.11
N ILE A 87 -11.82 -18.73 5.08
CA ILE A 87 -10.87 -18.94 3.99
C ILE A 87 -10.42 -20.41 3.97
N ASP A 88 -10.13 -20.98 5.14
CA ASP A 88 -9.74 -22.39 5.24
C ASP A 88 -10.85 -23.35 4.78
N GLU A 89 -12.11 -23.06 5.11
CA GLU A 89 -13.29 -23.79 4.61
C GLU A 89 -13.38 -23.74 3.08
N MET A 90 -13.19 -22.58 2.45
CA MET A 90 -13.19 -22.43 0.99
C MET A 90 -12.10 -23.27 0.33
N GLY A 91 -10.96 -23.42 1.01
CA GLY A 91 -9.84 -24.24 0.57
C GLY A 91 -9.85 -25.68 1.05
N GLN A 92 -10.94 -26.13 1.65
CA GLN A 92 -11.10 -27.52 2.16
C GLN A 92 -9.98 -27.94 3.12
N GLY A 93 -9.53 -27.02 3.98
CA GLY A 93 -8.45 -27.19 4.95
C GLY A 93 -7.08 -26.72 4.44
N SER A 94 -7.03 -26.03 3.32
CA SER A 94 -5.83 -25.39 2.79
C SER A 94 -6.04 -23.87 2.68
N MET A 95 -5.39 -23.10 3.53
CA MET A 95 -5.45 -21.65 3.50
C MET A 95 -5.03 -21.06 2.14
N LEU A 96 -4.02 -21.65 1.47
CA LEU A 96 -3.57 -21.23 0.15
C LEU A 96 -4.65 -21.41 -0.91
N GLU A 97 -5.24 -22.61 -0.99
CA GLU A 97 -6.33 -22.90 -1.94
C GLU A 97 -7.56 -22.05 -1.64
N GLY A 98 -7.84 -21.78 -0.36
CA GLY A 98 -8.91 -20.88 0.06
C GLY A 98 -8.70 -19.43 -0.40
N CYS A 99 -7.48 -18.92 -0.32
CA CYS A 99 -7.14 -17.60 -0.85
C CYS A 99 -7.31 -17.55 -2.38
N ILE A 100 -6.84 -18.57 -3.11
CA ILE A 100 -6.98 -18.65 -4.57
C ILE A 100 -8.46 -18.69 -4.96
N THR A 101 -9.24 -19.58 -4.35
CA THR A 101 -10.69 -19.68 -4.57
C THR A 101 -11.39 -18.36 -4.26
N GLY A 102 -11.07 -17.72 -3.12
CA GLY A 102 -11.65 -16.46 -2.73
C GLY A 102 -11.35 -15.31 -3.72
N ILE A 103 -10.18 -15.31 -4.36
CA ILE A 103 -9.84 -14.35 -5.42
C ILE A 103 -10.63 -14.66 -6.70
N GLU A 104 -10.67 -15.92 -7.12
CA GLU A 104 -11.35 -16.36 -8.35
C GLU A 104 -12.87 -16.15 -8.28
N GLU A 105 -13.46 -16.36 -7.12
CA GLU A 105 -14.89 -16.16 -6.85
C GLU A 105 -15.25 -14.71 -6.47
N ASN A 106 -14.28 -13.78 -6.47
CA ASN A 106 -14.44 -12.38 -6.06
C ASN A 106 -14.96 -12.19 -4.61
N TRP A 107 -14.72 -13.15 -3.74
CA TRP A 107 -15.19 -13.06 -2.35
C TRP A 107 -14.58 -11.89 -1.59
N PHE A 108 -13.26 -11.69 -1.71
CA PHE A 108 -12.56 -10.56 -1.07
C PHE A 108 -13.01 -9.23 -1.66
N GLN A 109 -13.10 -9.13 -3.00
CA GLN A 109 -13.52 -7.94 -3.71
C GLN A 109 -14.96 -7.56 -3.33
N GLY A 110 -15.86 -8.53 -3.23
CA GLY A 110 -17.24 -8.32 -2.81
C GLY A 110 -17.34 -7.76 -1.39
N ARG A 111 -16.57 -8.29 -0.42
CA ARG A 111 -16.54 -7.77 0.95
C ARG A 111 -16.01 -6.35 1.04
N ILE A 112 -14.99 -6.02 0.23
CA ILE A 112 -14.47 -4.66 0.13
C ILE A 112 -15.52 -3.71 -0.46
N ALA A 113 -16.20 -4.14 -1.51
CA ALA A 113 -17.26 -3.36 -2.17
C ALA A 113 -18.43 -3.08 -1.23
N ASP A 114 -18.90 -4.09 -0.49
CA ASP A 114 -19.97 -3.95 0.51
C ASP A 114 -19.59 -2.90 1.58
N SER A 115 -18.39 -3.03 2.14
CA SER A 115 -17.88 -2.10 3.16
C SER A 115 -17.72 -0.68 2.62
N ALA A 116 -17.23 -0.52 1.40
CA ALA A 116 -17.10 0.77 0.74
C ALA A 116 -18.46 1.42 0.49
N TYR A 117 -19.46 0.64 0.07
CA TYR A 117 -20.81 1.12 -0.12
C TYR A 117 -21.46 1.59 1.20
N GLU A 118 -21.32 0.82 2.29
CA GLU A 118 -21.82 1.19 3.60
C GLU A 118 -21.16 2.49 4.12
N LEU A 119 -19.85 2.62 3.94
CA LEU A 119 -19.11 3.83 4.30
C LEU A 119 -19.60 5.04 3.52
N GLU A 120 -19.77 4.92 2.20
CA GLU A 120 -20.24 5.99 1.33
C GLU A 120 -21.69 6.40 1.71
N ARG A 121 -22.54 5.44 2.00
CA ARG A 121 -23.90 5.70 2.46
C ARG A 121 -23.91 6.48 3.78
N ALA A 122 -23.11 6.06 4.76
CA ALA A 122 -23.00 6.73 6.07
C ALA A 122 -22.42 8.15 5.93
N PHE A 123 -21.46 8.33 5.01
CA PHE A 123 -20.88 9.63 4.69
C PHE A 123 -21.92 10.58 4.08
N ASN A 124 -22.67 10.12 3.09
CA ASN A 124 -23.71 10.91 2.40
C ASN A 124 -24.90 11.22 3.30
N ALA A 125 -25.23 10.33 4.24
CA ALA A 125 -26.28 10.56 5.26
C ALA A 125 -25.81 11.51 6.39
N GLY A 126 -24.54 11.88 6.45
CA GLY A 126 -23.98 12.69 7.53
C GLY A 126 -23.79 11.95 8.85
N GLU A 127 -23.95 10.64 8.86
CA GLU A 127 -23.67 9.76 10.01
C GLU A 127 -22.16 9.64 10.24
N ARG A 128 -21.39 9.59 9.17
CA ARG A 128 -19.93 9.64 9.19
C ARG A 128 -19.45 11.04 8.87
N ILE A 129 -18.88 11.72 9.88
CA ILE A 129 -18.36 13.08 9.74
C ILE A 129 -16.86 13.02 9.45
N VAL A 130 -16.43 13.75 8.40
CA VAL A 130 -15.03 14.04 8.12
C VAL A 130 -14.89 15.56 8.13
N VAL A 131 -14.21 16.08 9.15
CA VAL A 131 -14.06 17.53 9.40
C VAL A 131 -13.38 18.22 8.21
N GLY A 132 -13.96 19.31 7.74
CA GLY A 132 -13.47 20.04 6.57
C GLY A 132 -13.71 19.37 5.22
N VAL A 133 -14.49 18.23 5.21
CA VAL A 133 -14.84 17.52 3.98
C VAL A 133 -16.35 17.46 3.80
N ASN A 134 -17.11 16.93 4.76
CA ASN A 134 -18.58 16.93 4.72
C ASN A 134 -19.25 17.71 5.85
N LYS A 135 -18.45 18.23 6.80
CA LYS A 135 -18.94 19.11 7.88
C LYS A 135 -17.84 20.10 8.30
N PHE A 136 -18.26 21.23 8.87
CA PHE A 136 -17.37 22.34 9.26
C PHE A 136 -16.56 22.88 8.08
N LEU A 137 -17.26 23.15 6.99
CA LEU A 137 -16.70 23.74 5.78
C LEU A 137 -16.56 25.25 5.97
N GLU A 138 -15.35 25.80 5.82
CA GLU A 138 -15.03 27.21 5.87
C GLU A 138 -14.50 27.60 4.49
N GLY A 139 -15.32 28.17 3.62
CA GLY A 139 -14.92 28.78 2.34
C GLY A 139 -14.09 27.88 1.39
N ASN A 140 -13.67 28.46 0.28
CA ASN A 140 -12.75 27.81 -0.68
C ASN A 140 -11.30 28.21 -0.37
N ASP A 141 -10.69 27.63 0.65
CA ASP A 141 -9.28 27.86 1.01
C ASP A 141 -8.28 27.04 0.13
N ASP A 142 -8.80 26.29 -0.85
CA ASP A 142 -7.96 25.39 -1.67
C ASP A 142 -7.24 26.07 -2.83
N ASP A 143 -7.50 27.35 -3.10
CA ASP A 143 -6.95 28.07 -4.28
C ASP A 143 -5.45 28.32 -4.21
N ASP A 144 -4.82 28.22 -3.03
CA ASP A 144 -3.38 28.51 -2.82
C ASP A 144 -2.53 27.27 -2.47
N LEU A 145 -3.09 26.05 -2.54
CA LEU A 145 -2.31 24.88 -2.21
C LEU A 145 -1.33 24.51 -3.33
N GLU A 146 -0.05 24.61 -3.05
CA GLU A 146 0.99 24.09 -3.93
C GLU A 146 0.95 22.56 -3.97
N ILE A 147 0.66 21.99 -5.14
CA ILE A 147 0.71 20.55 -5.39
C ILE A 147 1.83 20.20 -6.35
N LEU A 148 2.49 19.05 -6.13
CA LEU A 148 3.49 18.55 -7.05
C LEU A 148 2.82 18.07 -8.34
N ARG A 149 3.18 18.71 -9.46
CA ARG A 149 2.70 18.31 -10.79
C ARG A 149 3.82 17.65 -11.57
N ILE A 150 3.59 16.44 -12.01
CA ILE A 150 4.47 15.75 -12.97
C ILE A 150 4.16 16.33 -14.35
N THR A 151 5.18 16.86 -15.01
CA THR A 151 5.06 17.52 -16.31
C THR A 151 5.48 16.60 -17.46
N ASN A 152 5.09 16.96 -18.69
CA ASN A 152 5.58 16.27 -19.90
C ASN A 152 7.10 16.32 -20.02
N GLU A 153 7.75 17.33 -19.44
CA GLU A 153 9.20 17.44 -19.43
C GLU A 153 9.86 16.39 -18.50
N ASP A 154 9.22 16.08 -17.38
CA ASP A 154 9.68 15.03 -16.46
C ASP A 154 9.58 13.65 -17.13
N GLU A 155 8.46 13.39 -17.82
CA GLU A 155 8.30 12.16 -18.61
C GLU A 155 9.36 12.07 -19.71
N LYS A 156 9.60 13.14 -20.44
CA LYS A 156 10.61 13.19 -21.50
C LYS A 156 12.01 12.88 -20.96
N LYS A 157 12.40 13.50 -19.85
CA LYS A 157 13.70 13.24 -19.19
C LYS A 157 13.84 11.78 -18.79
N GLN A 158 12.79 11.17 -18.24
CA GLN A 158 12.81 9.77 -17.86
C GLN A 158 12.91 8.83 -19.07
N ARG A 159 12.19 9.12 -20.15
CA ARG A 159 12.28 8.37 -21.41
C ARG A 159 13.66 8.46 -22.04
N GLU A 160 14.29 9.63 -22.05
CA GLU A 160 15.65 9.85 -22.54
C GLU A 160 16.69 9.09 -21.70
N ARG A 161 16.53 9.09 -20.37
CA ARG A 161 17.38 8.30 -19.46
C ARG A 161 17.26 6.82 -19.75
N LEU A 162 16.03 6.30 -19.88
CA LEU A 162 15.79 4.90 -20.21
C LEU A 162 16.38 4.51 -21.58
N ALA A 163 16.22 5.37 -22.57
CA ALA A 163 16.78 5.14 -23.90
C ALA A 163 18.31 5.01 -23.87
N ARG A 164 18.99 5.90 -23.12
CA ARG A 164 20.45 5.79 -22.91
C ARG A 164 20.85 4.48 -22.24
N VAL A 165 20.18 4.10 -21.16
CA VAL A 165 20.46 2.82 -20.49
C VAL A 165 20.32 1.64 -21.45
N LYS A 166 19.25 1.63 -22.27
CA LYS A 166 19.04 0.57 -23.26
C LYS A 166 20.07 0.57 -24.39
N GLN A 167 20.61 1.74 -24.75
CA GLN A 167 21.64 1.87 -25.77
C GLN A 167 23.01 1.40 -25.27
N ASP A 168 23.33 1.70 -24.00
CA ASP A 168 24.69 1.48 -23.44
C ASP A 168 24.85 0.08 -22.83
N ARG A 169 23.76 -0.64 -22.55
CA ARG A 169 23.80 -1.97 -21.92
C ARG A 169 24.25 -3.06 -22.90
N ASP A 170 24.83 -4.12 -22.38
CA ASP A 170 25.09 -5.35 -23.14
C ASP A 170 23.78 -6.09 -23.44
N VAL A 171 23.34 -6.02 -24.70
CA VAL A 171 22.09 -6.64 -25.16
C VAL A 171 22.15 -8.18 -25.05
N GLY A 172 23.33 -8.78 -25.26
CA GLY A 172 23.53 -10.21 -25.13
C GLY A 172 23.38 -10.67 -23.70
N ALA A 173 24.03 -9.98 -22.76
CA ALA A 173 23.92 -10.27 -21.33
C ALA A 173 22.47 -10.12 -20.81
N VAL A 174 21.73 -9.14 -21.32
CA VAL A 174 20.29 -8.99 -20.99
C VAL A 174 19.47 -10.16 -21.52
N ALA A 175 19.70 -10.55 -22.78
CA ALA A 175 18.96 -11.66 -23.39
C ALA A 175 19.23 -12.99 -22.65
N ASP A 176 20.51 -13.27 -22.32
CA ASP A 176 20.89 -14.46 -21.57
C ASP A 176 20.27 -14.50 -20.17
N ALA A 177 20.26 -13.36 -19.48
CA ALA A 177 19.66 -13.26 -18.14
C ALA A 177 18.12 -13.43 -18.17
N LEU A 178 17.43 -12.88 -19.16
CA LEU A 178 16.00 -13.06 -19.34
C LEU A 178 15.63 -14.50 -19.77
N ASP A 179 16.44 -15.13 -20.63
CA ASP A 179 16.26 -16.53 -21.01
C ASP A 179 16.44 -17.47 -19.80
N ARG A 180 17.45 -17.21 -18.98
CA ARG A 180 17.63 -17.90 -17.71
C ARG A 180 16.40 -17.72 -16.81
N LEU A 181 15.91 -16.49 -16.62
CA LEU A 181 14.71 -16.20 -15.82
C LEU A 181 13.51 -16.99 -16.34
N ALA A 182 13.29 -17.04 -17.65
CA ALA A 182 12.18 -17.80 -18.26
C ALA A 182 12.30 -19.29 -17.97
N LYS A 183 13.50 -19.87 -18.09
CA LYS A 183 13.75 -21.31 -17.81
C LYS A 183 13.54 -21.64 -16.35
N GLU A 184 14.07 -20.82 -15.44
CA GLU A 184 13.90 -21.03 -14.00
C GLU A 184 12.45 -20.83 -13.56
N ALA A 185 11.68 -19.95 -14.21
CA ALA A 185 10.27 -19.72 -13.89
C ALA A 185 9.34 -20.92 -14.20
N ILE A 186 9.76 -21.85 -15.05
CA ILE A 186 9.00 -23.08 -15.34
C ILE A 186 9.11 -24.09 -14.17
N GLU A 187 10.17 -23.99 -13.36
CA GLU A 187 10.45 -24.94 -12.29
C GLU A 187 9.84 -24.45 -10.97
N PRO A 188 8.79 -25.08 -10.42
CA PRO A 188 8.04 -24.57 -9.28
C PRO A 188 8.85 -24.36 -8.01
N GLU A 189 9.91 -25.15 -7.81
CA GLU A 189 10.75 -25.13 -6.59
C GLU A 189 11.93 -24.16 -6.68
N VAL A 190 12.11 -23.49 -7.82
CA VAL A 190 13.25 -22.61 -8.02
C VAL A 190 12.95 -21.21 -7.51
N ASN A 191 13.81 -20.69 -6.64
CA ASN A 191 13.75 -19.30 -6.19
C ASN A 191 14.24 -18.37 -7.32
N LEU A 192 13.33 -17.57 -7.88
CA LEU A 192 13.61 -16.65 -8.99
C LEU A 192 14.44 -15.41 -8.61
N MET A 193 14.59 -15.11 -7.32
CA MET A 193 15.31 -13.90 -6.89
C MET A 193 16.75 -13.81 -7.41
N PRO A 194 17.57 -14.88 -7.43
CA PRO A 194 18.90 -14.82 -8.03
C PRO A 194 18.88 -14.45 -9.53
N ALA A 195 17.97 -15.03 -10.31
CA ALA A 195 17.83 -14.71 -11.74
C ALA A 195 17.36 -13.26 -11.96
N LEU A 196 16.42 -12.76 -11.15
CA LEU A 196 15.98 -11.37 -11.20
C LEU A 196 17.08 -10.37 -10.83
N ILE A 197 17.91 -10.70 -9.84
CA ILE A 197 19.08 -9.88 -9.47
C ILE A 197 20.09 -9.83 -10.63
N ASP A 198 20.39 -10.96 -11.26
CA ASP A 198 21.32 -11.00 -12.38
C ASP A 198 20.78 -10.27 -13.61
N ALA A 199 19.47 -10.40 -13.91
CA ALA A 199 18.81 -9.62 -14.95
C ALA A 199 18.87 -8.10 -14.66
N SER A 200 18.66 -7.71 -13.40
CA SER A 200 18.79 -6.31 -12.97
C SER A 200 20.23 -5.79 -13.11
N ARG A 201 21.24 -6.61 -12.78
CA ARG A 201 22.67 -6.27 -12.97
C ARG A 201 23.04 -6.11 -14.43
N ALA A 202 22.42 -6.88 -15.33
CA ALA A 202 22.56 -6.74 -16.77
C ALA A 202 21.77 -5.53 -17.33
N TYR A 203 21.11 -4.74 -16.50
CA TYR A 203 20.23 -3.62 -16.90
C TYR A 203 18.98 -4.05 -17.69
N ALA A 204 18.46 -5.24 -17.45
CA ALA A 204 17.09 -5.54 -17.85
C ALA A 204 16.11 -4.62 -17.13
N THR A 205 15.11 -4.11 -17.84
CA THR A 205 14.08 -3.27 -17.23
C THR A 205 13.05 -4.11 -16.47
N VAL A 206 12.33 -3.51 -15.52
CA VAL A 206 11.24 -4.17 -14.82
C VAL A 206 10.21 -4.73 -15.83
N GLY A 207 9.87 -3.95 -16.87
CA GLY A 207 8.93 -4.39 -17.91
C GLY A 207 9.44 -5.62 -18.69
N GLU A 208 10.73 -5.71 -18.98
CA GLU A 208 11.31 -6.89 -19.66
C GLU A 208 11.24 -8.13 -18.75
N MET A 209 11.65 -8.01 -17.49
CA MET A 209 11.57 -9.11 -16.51
C MET A 209 10.11 -9.55 -16.27
N MET A 210 9.19 -8.62 -16.07
CA MET A 210 7.77 -8.92 -15.86
C MET A 210 7.11 -9.55 -17.09
N ASN A 211 7.44 -9.08 -18.31
CA ASN A 211 6.93 -9.69 -19.53
C ASN A 211 7.46 -11.12 -19.73
N THR A 212 8.73 -11.37 -19.39
CA THR A 212 9.31 -12.70 -19.42
C THR A 212 8.57 -13.65 -18.47
N MET A 213 8.33 -13.25 -17.23
CA MET A 213 7.57 -14.06 -16.27
C MET A 213 6.10 -14.22 -16.69
N ALA A 214 5.48 -13.18 -17.23
CA ALA A 214 4.11 -13.26 -17.73
C ALA A 214 3.96 -14.21 -18.94
N GLY A 215 5.04 -14.42 -19.70
CA GLY A 215 5.07 -15.43 -20.76
C GLY A 215 4.99 -16.87 -20.24
N VAL A 216 5.43 -17.10 -18.99
CA VAL A 216 5.38 -18.40 -18.32
C VAL A 216 4.10 -18.56 -17.49
N PHE A 217 3.78 -17.57 -16.64
CA PHE A 217 2.68 -17.65 -15.68
C PHE A 217 1.34 -17.16 -16.22
N GLY A 218 1.33 -16.48 -17.37
CA GLY A 218 0.16 -15.78 -17.84
C GLY A 218 -0.07 -14.44 -17.13
N ARG A 219 -1.27 -13.88 -17.33
CA ARG A 219 -1.72 -12.64 -16.67
C ARG A 219 -3.09 -12.87 -16.06
N HIS A 220 -3.26 -12.51 -14.82
CA HIS A 220 -4.57 -12.45 -14.20
C HIS A 220 -5.38 -11.29 -14.81
N VAL A 221 -6.63 -11.56 -15.14
CA VAL A 221 -7.59 -10.55 -15.57
C VAL A 221 -8.75 -10.59 -14.59
N GLU A 222 -8.90 -9.52 -13.83
CA GLU A 222 -9.99 -9.39 -12.88
C GLU A 222 -11.33 -9.32 -13.60
N VAL A 223 -12.30 -10.11 -13.16
CA VAL A 223 -13.68 -10.05 -13.65
C VAL A 223 -14.45 -9.12 -12.71
N PRO A 224 -14.94 -7.96 -13.16
CA PRO A 224 -15.70 -7.05 -12.31
C PRO A 224 -16.94 -7.73 -11.73
N THR A 225 -17.12 -7.68 -10.41
CA THR A 225 -18.40 -7.97 -9.78
C THR A 225 -19.33 -6.77 -10.00
N ILE A 226 -20.45 -7.02 -10.72
CA ILE A 226 -21.52 -6.04 -10.92
C ILE A 226 -22.55 -6.22 -9.81
#